data_3a6d2cca4f9e9bdd8de417b38d512e5f
#
_entry.id   3a6d2cca4f9e9bdd8de417b38d512e5f
#
_cell.length_a   1.000
_cell.length_b   1.000
_cell.length_c   1.000
_cell.angle_alpha   90.00
_cell.angle_beta   90.00
_cell.angle_gamma   90.00
#
_symmetry.space_group_name_H-M   'P 1'
#
loop_
_entity.id
_entity.type
_entity.pdbx_description
1 polymer ?
#
loop_
_entity_poly.entity_id
_entity_poly.type
_entity_poly.pdbx_seq_one_letter_code
_entity_poly.pdbx_strand_id
1 'polypeptide(L)'
;MIASNEYVIGVDYGSDSVRTIVADAHNGNEIASSVYYYPRWKEQLYCNAAINQFRQHPLDYVEGLEETIKQCLTQAGAAVAANIKAISVDTTGSTPVAVDKTGSPLALLPGFENNPNAMFVLWKDHTSVEEAAEINAHAGKFDTNYLQFVGGIYSSEWFWAKLLHVLRKDEQVRGSIYSFVEHCDWIPFLLTGGNDVAQMKRGVCAAGHKILWAKEWGGLPPNEWFASLDPLLDGFTSRLFKETYTSDQAAGTISKEWASRLGLPETVVIGVGAMDAHMGAVGGQIEPYYLSKVMGTSTCDMLVAPADEVEGKLVAGICGQVNGSIIPGMIGMEAGQSAFGDAYAWFKKVLTWPLQNILSKSSIVSLDVVKQLVEETADKIIPELSRQAEQLSIEDVGELAVDWFNGRRTPDANQLMTGAVIGMDLGTDAPKIFRAIVEATCFGAKAIVERFVEQGIPVKGLIGMGGVARKSPFIMQMMADVMNMPIRIHKSEQTCALGAAMFAATAAGIFNKVEDAMNAMGQGFDAEYHPNPEKVSFYRKRYEQYKQLGKFIEQHTNGGKKDEVLEPEQLAMDSEQLVMAVNSEK
;
A
#
# COMPACT_ATOMS: atom_id res chain seq x y z
N MET A 1 -26.20 -34.34 9.25
CA MET A 1 -24.85 -34.13 9.77
C MET A 1 -24.87 -32.67 10.26
N ILE A 2 -24.57 -32.42 11.54
CA ILE A 2 -24.35 -31.08 12.05
C ILE A 2 -23.06 -30.64 11.34
N ALA A 3 -23.12 -29.58 10.53
CA ALA A 3 -21.94 -29.00 9.92
C ALA A 3 -20.95 -28.71 11.05
N SER A 4 -19.76 -29.27 10.99
CA SER A 4 -18.70 -28.93 11.94
C SER A 4 -18.42 -27.44 11.74
N ASN A 5 -18.68 -26.63 12.77
CA ASN A 5 -18.30 -25.22 12.73
C ASN A 5 -16.77 -25.16 12.63
N GLU A 6 -16.25 -24.72 11.51
CA GLU A 6 -14.82 -24.55 11.26
C GLU A 6 -14.54 -23.07 11.20
N TYR A 7 -13.47 -22.65 11.89
CA TYR A 7 -13.08 -21.25 11.99
C TYR A 7 -11.65 -21.04 11.52
N VAL A 8 -11.39 -19.86 11.03
CA VAL A 8 -10.05 -19.45 10.59
C VAL A 8 -9.70 -18.09 11.18
N ILE A 9 -8.40 -17.83 11.25
CA ILE A 9 -7.87 -16.56 11.75
C ILE A 9 -7.18 -15.83 10.59
N GLY A 10 -7.58 -14.58 10.36
CA GLY A 10 -6.85 -13.64 9.52
C GLY A 10 -6.17 -12.58 10.38
N VAL A 11 -4.90 -12.31 10.09
CA VAL A 11 -4.08 -11.33 10.82
C VAL A 11 -3.54 -10.30 9.83
N ASP A 12 -3.85 -9.02 10.05
CA ASP A 12 -3.44 -7.88 9.23
C ASP A 12 -2.47 -7.00 10.03
N TYR A 13 -1.21 -6.95 9.60
CA TYR A 13 -0.19 -6.08 10.16
C TYR A 13 -0.10 -4.76 9.38
N GLY A 14 -0.81 -3.76 9.87
CA GLY A 14 -0.73 -2.39 9.35
C GLY A 14 0.50 -1.61 9.85
N SER A 15 0.55 -0.32 9.49
CA SER A 15 1.67 0.57 9.85
C SER A 15 1.75 0.92 11.33
N ASP A 16 0.62 0.97 12.06
CA ASP A 16 0.54 1.42 13.45
C ASP A 16 -0.03 0.38 14.41
N SER A 17 -0.58 -0.69 13.87
CA SER A 17 -1.31 -1.70 14.61
C SER A 17 -1.37 -3.03 13.87
N VAL A 18 -1.59 -4.11 14.62
CA VAL A 18 -2.02 -5.39 14.07
C VAL A 18 -3.47 -5.64 14.42
N ARG A 19 -4.21 -6.19 13.46
CA ARG A 19 -5.62 -6.59 13.60
C ARG A 19 -5.75 -8.08 13.39
N THR A 20 -6.59 -8.69 14.20
CA THR A 20 -6.93 -10.11 14.06
C THR A 20 -8.43 -10.26 14.01
N ILE A 21 -8.91 -11.09 13.10
CA ILE A 21 -10.28 -11.57 13.07
C ILE A 21 -10.33 -13.08 13.21
N VAL A 22 -11.37 -13.57 13.89
CA VAL A 22 -11.80 -14.97 13.82
C VAL A 22 -13.05 -15.01 12.96
N ALA A 23 -13.02 -15.75 11.88
CA ALA A 23 -14.13 -15.86 10.93
C ALA A 23 -14.65 -17.29 10.83
N ASP A 24 -15.97 -17.44 10.66
CA ASP A 24 -16.58 -18.69 10.24
C ASP A 24 -16.12 -19.00 8.80
N ALA A 25 -15.47 -20.14 8.61
CA ALA A 25 -14.86 -20.49 7.34
C ALA A 25 -15.87 -20.77 6.20
N HIS A 26 -17.15 -20.96 6.51
CA HIS A 26 -18.17 -21.29 5.51
C HIS A 26 -18.96 -20.07 5.01
N ASN A 27 -18.97 -18.96 5.76
CA ASN A 27 -19.79 -17.78 5.42
C ASN A 27 -19.09 -16.44 5.66
N GLY A 28 -17.84 -16.45 6.19
CA GLY A 28 -17.06 -15.25 6.44
C GLY A 28 -17.59 -14.34 7.56
N ASN A 29 -18.55 -14.81 8.36
CA ASN A 29 -19.03 -14.03 9.50
C ASN A 29 -17.91 -13.82 10.52
N GLU A 30 -17.63 -12.57 10.86
CA GLU A 30 -16.70 -12.21 11.92
C GLU A 30 -17.29 -12.62 13.27
N ILE A 31 -16.61 -13.55 13.95
CA ILE A 31 -16.99 -14.07 15.27
C ILE A 31 -16.38 -13.20 16.37
N ALA A 32 -15.14 -12.75 16.15
CA ALA A 32 -14.41 -11.87 17.06
C ALA A 32 -13.38 -11.07 16.29
N SER A 33 -13.05 -9.89 16.80
CA SER A 33 -11.96 -9.08 16.30
C SER A 33 -11.21 -8.35 17.41
N SER A 34 -9.94 -8.05 17.18
CA SER A 34 -9.10 -7.32 18.10
C SER A 34 -8.05 -6.50 17.36
N VAL A 35 -7.66 -5.37 17.96
CA VAL A 35 -6.61 -4.48 17.45
C VAL A 35 -5.61 -4.19 18.55
N TYR A 36 -4.33 -4.27 18.22
CA TYR A 36 -3.23 -3.88 19.11
C TYR A 36 -2.38 -2.82 18.43
N TYR A 37 -2.30 -1.63 19.04
CA TYR A 37 -1.46 -0.53 18.58
C TYR A 37 -0.03 -0.73 19.10
N TYR A 38 0.96 -0.61 18.21
CA TYR A 38 2.37 -0.82 18.53
C TYR A 38 2.88 0.26 19.49
N PRO A 39 3.29 -0.08 20.73
CA PRO A 39 3.68 0.92 21.73
C PRO A 39 4.93 1.71 21.31
N ARG A 40 5.96 1.00 20.82
CA ARG A 40 7.25 1.60 20.42
C ARG A 40 7.08 2.52 19.20
N TRP A 41 6.23 2.13 18.26
CA TRP A 41 5.86 2.97 17.13
C TRP A 41 5.10 4.23 17.55
N LYS A 42 4.15 4.10 18.47
CA LYS A 42 3.37 5.23 19.00
C LYS A 42 4.27 6.27 19.67
N GLU A 43 5.34 5.82 20.33
CA GLU A 43 6.35 6.68 20.94
C GLU A 43 7.39 7.19 19.95
N GLN A 44 7.34 6.79 18.67
CA GLN A 44 8.27 7.17 17.60
C GLN A 44 9.75 6.83 17.92
N LEU A 45 10.00 5.78 18.70
CA LEU A 45 11.32 5.49 19.28
C LEU A 45 12.43 5.31 18.23
N TYR A 46 12.11 4.75 17.07
CA TYR A 46 13.09 4.43 16.03
C TYR A 46 12.79 5.15 14.70
N CYS A 47 12.09 6.29 14.80
CA CYS A 47 11.69 7.10 13.68
C CYS A 47 12.43 8.43 13.67
N ASN A 48 12.84 8.88 12.48
CA ASN A 48 13.39 10.20 12.25
C ASN A 48 12.84 10.76 10.93
N ALA A 49 11.77 11.53 11.02
CA ALA A 49 11.11 12.08 9.85
C ALA A 49 11.99 13.06 9.05
N ALA A 50 13.01 13.69 9.70
CA ALA A 50 13.91 14.62 9.01
C ALA A 50 14.79 13.96 7.95
N ILE A 51 15.04 12.65 8.10
CA ILE A 51 15.80 11.84 7.14
C ILE A 51 14.95 10.71 6.54
N ASN A 52 13.63 10.77 6.67
CA ASN A 52 12.68 9.76 6.21
C ASN A 52 12.96 8.33 6.72
N GLN A 53 13.51 8.22 7.95
CA GLN A 53 13.76 6.93 8.60
C GLN A 53 12.55 6.49 9.41
N PHE A 54 12.07 5.28 9.15
CA PHE A 54 10.94 4.67 9.84
C PHE A 54 11.24 3.18 10.09
N ARG A 55 11.50 2.82 11.36
CA ARG A 55 11.86 1.47 11.78
C ARG A 55 10.86 0.96 12.82
N GLN A 56 10.58 -0.34 12.76
CA GLN A 56 9.67 -1.00 13.72
C GLN A 56 10.37 -2.16 14.40
N HIS A 57 10.27 -2.18 15.72
CA HIS A 57 10.90 -3.20 16.53
C HIS A 57 10.15 -4.53 16.42
N PRO A 58 10.80 -5.69 16.22
CA PRO A 58 10.15 -6.99 16.08
C PRO A 58 9.21 -7.37 17.24
N LEU A 59 9.48 -6.89 18.46
CA LEU A 59 8.62 -7.15 19.62
C LEU A 59 7.23 -6.54 19.48
N ASP A 60 7.07 -5.39 18.82
CA ASP A 60 5.74 -4.82 18.57
C ASP A 60 4.84 -5.79 17.78
N TYR A 61 5.44 -6.52 16.86
CA TYR A 61 4.73 -7.51 16.04
C TYR A 61 4.42 -8.79 16.82
N VAL A 62 5.39 -9.30 17.58
CA VAL A 62 5.22 -10.53 18.37
C VAL A 62 4.21 -10.34 19.50
N GLU A 63 4.33 -9.23 20.25
CA GLU A 63 3.42 -8.86 21.34
C GLU A 63 2.00 -8.64 20.80
N GLY A 64 1.88 -7.92 19.68
CA GLY A 64 0.60 -7.65 19.03
C GLY A 64 -0.10 -8.90 18.51
N LEU A 65 0.65 -9.81 17.89
CA LEU A 65 0.12 -11.10 17.43
C LEU A 65 -0.49 -11.91 18.57
N GLU A 66 0.29 -12.05 19.64
CA GLU A 66 -0.13 -12.82 20.81
C GLU A 66 -1.37 -12.22 21.48
N GLU A 67 -1.34 -10.91 21.70
CA GLU A 67 -2.42 -10.19 22.36
C GLU A 67 -3.72 -10.24 21.56
N THR A 68 -3.67 -9.94 20.25
CA THR A 68 -4.87 -9.91 19.41
C THR A 68 -5.50 -11.29 19.24
N ILE A 69 -4.69 -12.34 19.02
CA ILE A 69 -5.23 -13.71 18.91
C ILE A 69 -5.87 -14.14 20.23
N LYS A 70 -5.20 -13.93 21.38
CA LYS A 70 -5.74 -14.28 22.70
C LYS A 70 -7.05 -13.55 23.02
N GLN A 71 -7.12 -12.26 22.70
CA GLN A 71 -8.34 -11.48 22.89
C GLN A 71 -9.48 -12.00 21.99
N CYS A 72 -9.21 -12.28 20.72
CA CYS A 72 -10.21 -12.86 19.82
C CYS A 72 -10.72 -14.22 20.31
N LEU A 73 -9.81 -15.12 20.74
CA LEU A 73 -10.21 -16.44 21.24
C LEU A 73 -10.98 -16.35 22.56
N THR A 74 -10.66 -15.37 23.41
CA THR A 74 -11.43 -15.09 24.64
C THR A 74 -12.86 -14.62 24.33
N GLN A 75 -13.00 -13.74 23.35
CA GLN A 75 -14.30 -13.25 22.88
C GLN A 75 -15.12 -14.36 22.21
N ALA A 76 -14.48 -15.18 21.37
CA ALA A 76 -15.11 -16.25 20.60
C ALA A 76 -15.49 -17.46 21.46
N GLY A 77 -14.75 -17.72 22.54
CA GLY A 77 -14.98 -18.83 23.48
C GLY A 77 -14.27 -20.13 23.10
N ALA A 78 -14.13 -21.02 24.10
CA ALA A 78 -13.34 -22.25 23.98
C ALA A 78 -13.79 -23.20 22.86
N ALA A 79 -15.10 -23.25 22.56
CA ALA A 79 -15.62 -24.10 21.49
C ALA A 79 -15.15 -23.64 20.11
N VAL A 80 -15.03 -22.35 19.88
CA VAL A 80 -14.46 -21.77 18.64
C VAL A 80 -12.96 -22.00 18.61
N ALA A 81 -12.24 -21.73 19.69
CA ALA A 81 -10.79 -21.92 19.79
C ALA A 81 -10.36 -23.36 19.43
N ALA A 82 -11.11 -24.37 19.92
CA ALA A 82 -10.85 -25.79 19.63
C ALA A 82 -11.11 -26.18 18.16
N ASN A 83 -11.81 -25.34 17.40
CA ASN A 83 -12.18 -25.57 16.00
C ASN A 83 -11.51 -24.62 15.02
N ILE A 84 -10.49 -23.88 15.44
CA ILE A 84 -9.62 -23.13 14.52
C ILE A 84 -8.85 -24.12 13.65
N LYS A 85 -8.92 -23.93 12.33
CA LYS A 85 -8.26 -24.78 11.34
C LYS A 85 -6.97 -24.19 10.79
N ALA A 86 -6.93 -22.87 10.59
CA ALA A 86 -5.76 -22.23 10.04
C ALA A 86 -5.63 -20.76 10.47
N ILE A 87 -4.40 -20.25 10.31
CA ILE A 87 -4.05 -18.82 10.44
C ILE A 87 -3.33 -18.42 9.15
N SER A 88 -3.69 -17.30 8.56
CA SER A 88 -2.88 -16.63 7.54
C SER A 88 -2.68 -15.16 7.90
N VAL A 89 -1.59 -14.59 7.39
CA VAL A 89 -1.17 -13.24 7.76
C VAL A 89 -0.89 -12.41 6.52
N ASP A 90 -1.24 -11.14 6.59
CA ASP A 90 -0.75 -10.13 5.68
C ASP A 90 0.00 -9.04 6.43
N THR A 91 0.85 -8.32 5.72
CA THR A 91 1.68 -7.27 6.30
C THR A 91 1.89 -6.12 5.34
N THR A 92 2.23 -4.95 5.86
CA THR A 92 2.76 -3.90 5.00
C THR A 92 3.97 -4.40 4.19
N GLY A 93 4.13 -3.93 2.97
CA GLY A 93 5.21 -4.36 2.08
C GLY A 93 5.74 -3.24 1.17
N SER A 94 7.06 -3.17 0.97
CA SER A 94 8.15 -4.00 1.50
C SER A 94 8.55 -3.56 2.91
N THR A 95 8.56 -4.50 3.85
CA THR A 95 8.95 -4.23 5.25
C THR A 95 9.93 -5.32 5.71
N PRO A 96 11.16 -5.33 5.17
CA PRO A 96 12.13 -6.38 5.44
C PRO A 96 12.97 -6.11 6.70
N VAL A 97 13.62 -7.19 7.22
CA VAL A 97 14.49 -7.15 8.40
C VAL A 97 15.75 -7.99 8.20
N ALA A 98 16.86 -7.52 8.78
CA ALA A 98 18.10 -8.29 8.88
C ALA A 98 17.95 -9.41 9.92
N VAL A 99 18.27 -10.64 9.51
CA VAL A 99 18.18 -11.83 10.36
C VAL A 99 19.50 -12.60 10.41
N ASP A 100 19.69 -13.35 11.48
CA ASP A 100 20.76 -14.34 11.61
C ASP A 100 20.42 -15.63 10.84
N LYS A 101 21.29 -16.65 10.94
CA LYS A 101 21.10 -17.95 10.27
C LYS A 101 19.86 -18.71 10.77
N THR A 102 19.44 -18.46 12.01
CA THR A 102 18.24 -19.08 12.57
C THR A 102 16.95 -18.43 12.09
N GLY A 103 17.04 -17.27 11.42
CA GLY A 103 15.90 -16.45 11.01
C GLY A 103 15.42 -15.49 12.09
N SER A 104 16.20 -15.31 13.16
CA SER A 104 15.91 -14.33 14.21
C SER A 104 16.30 -12.92 13.75
N PRO A 105 15.38 -11.91 13.80
CA PRO A 105 15.74 -10.52 13.59
C PRO A 105 16.88 -10.08 14.50
N LEU A 106 17.87 -9.39 13.95
CA LEU A 106 19.05 -8.99 14.73
C LEU A 106 18.68 -8.15 15.95
N ALA A 107 17.65 -7.30 15.86
CA ALA A 107 17.17 -6.50 16.99
C ALA A 107 16.68 -7.32 18.21
N LEU A 108 16.48 -8.64 18.06
CA LEU A 108 16.17 -9.54 19.16
C LEU A 108 17.44 -10.17 19.79
N LEU A 109 18.62 -9.90 19.24
CA LEU A 109 19.89 -10.45 19.71
C LEU A 109 20.63 -9.43 20.61
N PRO A 110 21.45 -9.92 21.58
CA PRO A 110 22.21 -9.04 22.47
C PRO A 110 23.10 -8.05 21.73
N GLY A 111 22.98 -6.77 22.08
CA GLY A 111 23.75 -5.67 21.50
C GLY A 111 23.13 -5.01 20.27
N PHE A 112 21.96 -5.49 19.79
CA PHE A 112 21.24 -4.92 18.67
C PHE A 112 19.86 -4.34 19.04
N GLU A 113 19.43 -4.46 20.28
CA GLU A 113 18.07 -4.18 20.75
C GLU A 113 17.60 -2.76 20.42
N ASN A 114 18.53 -1.82 20.36
CA ASN A 114 18.24 -0.42 20.06
C ASN A 114 18.83 0.06 18.72
N ASN A 115 19.33 -0.87 17.90
CA ASN A 115 19.88 -0.52 16.59
C ASN A 115 18.76 -0.46 15.53
N PRO A 116 18.40 0.73 14.97
CA PRO A 116 17.34 0.85 13.98
C PRO A 116 17.60 0.04 12.70
N ASN A 117 18.87 -0.21 12.33
CA ASN A 117 19.22 -0.97 11.14
C ASN A 117 19.11 -2.50 11.35
N ALA A 118 18.94 -2.94 12.60
CA ALA A 118 18.65 -4.33 12.95
C ALA A 118 17.14 -4.62 13.04
N MET A 119 16.29 -3.60 12.88
CA MET A 119 14.83 -3.66 12.96
C MET A 119 14.19 -3.76 11.58
N PHE A 120 12.87 -3.96 11.54
CA PHE A 120 12.11 -3.90 10.29
C PHE A 120 12.18 -2.51 9.66
N VAL A 121 12.58 -2.46 8.40
CA VAL A 121 12.61 -1.23 7.58
C VAL A 121 11.23 -1.04 6.97
N LEU A 122 10.40 -0.16 7.55
CA LEU A 122 9.00 -0.02 7.16
C LEU A 122 8.84 0.40 5.68
N TRP A 123 7.73 0.05 5.05
CA TRP A 123 7.42 0.36 3.65
C TRP A 123 7.63 1.84 3.28
N LYS A 124 7.27 2.77 4.14
CA LYS A 124 7.41 4.22 3.94
C LYS A 124 8.78 4.80 4.34
N ASP A 125 9.76 3.95 4.63
CA ASP A 125 11.14 4.38 4.86
C ASP A 125 11.82 4.72 3.53
N HIS A 126 12.33 5.92 3.40
CA HIS A 126 12.98 6.43 2.20
C HIS A 126 14.45 6.78 2.43
N THR A 127 15.10 6.12 3.38
CA THR A 127 16.55 6.33 3.62
C THR A 127 17.42 5.86 2.46
N SER A 128 16.92 4.96 1.60
CA SER A 128 17.66 4.30 0.51
C SER A 128 17.37 4.88 -0.89
N VAL A 129 17.12 6.19 -1.00
CA VAL A 129 16.84 6.85 -2.29
C VAL A 129 18.06 6.80 -3.22
N GLU A 130 19.28 6.98 -2.69
CA GLU A 130 20.53 6.93 -3.45
C GLU A 130 20.76 5.51 -4.01
N GLU A 131 20.57 4.50 -3.20
CA GLU A 131 20.71 3.10 -3.57
C GLU A 131 19.69 2.68 -4.65
N ALA A 132 18.45 3.15 -4.56
CA ALA A 132 17.44 2.93 -5.59
C ALA A 132 17.83 3.58 -6.93
N ALA A 133 18.36 4.81 -6.90
CA ALA A 133 18.85 5.48 -8.10
C ALA A 133 20.02 4.72 -8.75
N GLU A 134 20.95 4.18 -7.95
CA GLU A 134 22.03 3.34 -8.43
C GLU A 134 21.54 2.04 -9.06
N ILE A 135 20.56 1.35 -8.44
CA ILE A 135 19.93 0.15 -9.00
C ILE A 135 19.30 0.46 -10.36
N ASN A 136 18.58 1.56 -10.49
CA ASN A 136 17.96 1.98 -11.75
C ASN A 136 19.00 2.28 -12.84
N ALA A 137 20.06 3.00 -12.50
CA ALA A 137 21.16 3.28 -13.43
C ALA A 137 21.93 2.00 -13.82
N HIS A 138 22.03 1.03 -12.91
CA HIS A 138 22.71 -0.23 -13.12
C HIS A 138 21.93 -1.18 -14.04
N ALA A 139 20.60 -1.22 -13.91
CA ALA A 139 19.74 -2.14 -14.67
C ALA A 139 19.93 -2.03 -16.19
N GLY A 140 20.19 -0.82 -16.70
CA GLY A 140 20.43 -0.60 -18.13
C GLY A 140 21.78 -1.12 -18.68
N LYS A 141 22.66 -1.68 -17.83
CA LYS A 141 23.97 -2.22 -18.23
C LYS A 141 23.91 -3.70 -18.65
N PHE A 142 22.77 -4.34 -18.54
CA PHE A 142 22.57 -5.76 -18.84
C PHE A 142 21.57 -5.96 -19.97
N ASP A 143 21.73 -6.99 -20.77
CA ASP A 143 20.80 -7.35 -21.86
C ASP A 143 19.43 -7.73 -21.32
N THR A 144 19.38 -8.41 -20.15
CA THR A 144 18.13 -8.74 -19.47
C THR A 144 17.69 -7.59 -18.59
N ASN A 145 16.49 -7.05 -18.86
CA ASN A 145 15.87 -6.04 -17.99
C ASN A 145 15.22 -6.70 -16.78
N TYR A 146 15.97 -6.87 -15.68
CA TYR A 146 15.46 -7.45 -14.44
C TYR A 146 14.41 -6.59 -13.72
N LEU A 147 14.23 -5.33 -14.14
CA LEU A 147 13.19 -4.45 -13.60
C LEU A 147 11.87 -4.50 -14.37
N GLN A 148 11.77 -5.28 -15.47
CA GLN A 148 10.60 -5.26 -16.34
C GLN A 148 9.28 -5.62 -15.63
N PHE A 149 9.32 -6.53 -14.64
CA PHE A 149 8.14 -6.94 -13.88
C PHE A 149 7.81 -6.04 -12.68
N VAL A 150 8.66 -5.06 -12.40
CA VAL A 150 8.40 -4.01 -11.40
C VAL A 150 8.23 -2.64 -12.07
N GLY A 151 7.71 -2.63 -13.30
CA GLY A 151 7.39 -1.43 -14.06
C GLY A 151 8.59 -0.69 -14.65
N GLY A 152 9.79 -1.25 -14.58
CA GLY A 152 11.04 -0.68 -15.13
C GLY A 152 11.76 0.30 -14.20
N ILE A 153 11.22 0.60 -13.02
CA ILE A 153 11.81 1.52 -12.03
C ILE A 153 11.79 0.85 -10.65
N TYR A 154 12.96 0.76 -10.00
CA TYR A 154 13.10 0.23 -8.65
C TYR A 154 12.95 1.34 -7.61
N SER A 155 12.11 1.13 -6.61
CA SER A 155 11.81 2.13 -5.58
C SER A 155 12.74 2.02 -4.37
N SER A 156 12.99 3.15 -3.70
CA SER A 156 13.63 3.20 -2.38
C SER A 156 12.82 2.49 -1.28
N GLU A 157 11.53 2.27 -1.52
CA GLU A 157 10.65 1.53 -0.60
C GLU A 157 10.93 0.02 -0.59
N TRP A 158 11.76 -0.53 -1.50
CA TRP A 158 11.85 -1.96 -1.75
C TRP A 158 13.14 -2.60 -1.27
N PHE A 159 13.11 -3.90 -1.19
CA PHE A 159 14.04 -4.82 -0.55
C PHE A 159 15.53 -4.53 -0.83
N TRP A 160 15.96 -4.50 -2.11
CA TRP A 160 17.38 -4.39 -2.45
C TRP A 160 17.97 -3.02 -2.14
N ALA A 161 17.19 -1.95 -2.33
CA ALA A 161 17.63 -0.61 -1.96
C ALA A 161 17.82 -0.50 -0.44
N LYS A 162 16.86 -1.01 0.34
CA LYS A 162 16.93 -1.06 1.81
C LYS A 162 18.08 -1.93 2.31
N LEU A 163 18.26 -3.12 1.72
CA LEU A 163 19.37 -4.00 2.07
C LEU A 163 20.71 -3.31 1.85
N LEU A 164 20.93 -2.75 0.65
CA LEU A 164 22.19 -2.10 0.31
C LEU A 164 22.47 -0.91 1.22
N HIS A 165 21.45 -0.10 1.53
CA HIS A 165 21.54 1.00 2.48
C HIS A 165 21.99 0.52 3.86
N VAL A 166 21.34 -0.51 4.43
CA VAL A 166 21.69 -1.08 5.74
C VAL A 166 23.12 -1.60 5.73
N LEU A 167 23.52 -2.35 4.70
CA LEU A 167 24.88 -2.88 4.58
C LEU A 167 25.95 -1.78 4.49
N ARG A 168 25.66 -0.67 3.83
CA ARG A 168 26.59 0.47 3.71
C ARG A 168 26.70 1.28 4.99
N LYS A 169 25.56 1.52 5.66
CA LYS A 169 25.48 2.45 6.81
C LYS A 169 25.83 1.83 8.14
N ASP A 170 25.74 0.50 8.30
CA ASP A 170 25.89 -0.16 9.57
C ASP A 170 26.85 -1.35 9.50
N GLU A 171 28.07 -1.14 10.00
CA GLU A 171 29.12 -2.17 10.01
C GLU A 171 28.79 -3.33 10.97
N GLN A 172 28.14 -3.06 12.09
CA GLN A 172 27.76 -4.08 13.06
C GLN A 172 26.69 -5.02 12.48
N VAL A 173 25.65 -4.45 11.85
CA VAL A 173 24.61 -5.24 11.15
C VAL A 173 25.23 -6.00 9.98
N ARG A 174 26.07 -5.33 9.17
CA ARG A 174 26.78 -5.97 8.04
C ARG A 174 27.60 -7.18 8.45
N GLY A 175 28.26 -7.12 9.61
CA GLY A 175 29.06 -8.23 10.15
C GLY A 175 28.24 -9.38 10.72
N SER A 176 26.95 -9.18 10.98
CA SER A 176 26.09 -10.15 11.70
C SER A 176 24.93 -10.69 10.86
N ILE A 177 24.54 -9.96 9.82
CA ILE A 177 23.42 -10.37 8.95
C ILE A 177 23.77 -11.65 8.17
N TYR A 178 22.89 -12.65 8.25
CA TYR A 178 22.94 -13.80 7.37
C TYR A 178 22.02 -13.66 6.18
N SER A 179 20.76 -13.23 6.40
CA SER A 179 19.76 -13.04 5.35
C SER A 179 18.90 -11.80 5.63
N PHE A 180 18.13 -11.40 4.61
CA PHE A 180 17.15 -10.31 4.70
C PHE A 180 15.78 -10.87 4.38
N VAL A 181 14.74 -10.56 5.18
CA VAL A 181 13.48 -11.29 5.17
C VAL A 181 12.32 -10.33 5.23
N GLU A 182 11.34 -10.47 4.33
CA GLU A 182 10.09 -9.70 4.39
C GLU A 182 9.24 -10.09 5.60
N HIS A 183 8.51 -9.14 6.14
CA HIS A 183 7.67 -9.33 7.31
C HIS A 183 6.61 -10.41 7.08
N CYS A 184 5.96 -10.43 5.92
CA CYS A 184 4.96 -11.43 5.56
C CYS A 184 5.51 -12.87 5.47
N ASP A 185 6.81 -13.04 5.26
CA ASP A 185 7.47 -14.34 5.28
C ASP A 185 7.91 -14.72 6.70
N TRP A 186 8.32 -13.72 7.50
CA TRP A 186 8.85 -13.95 8.82
C TRP A 186 7.82 -14.43 9.84
N ILE A 187 6.60 -13.87 9.83
CA ILE A 187 5.54 -14.28 10.79
C ILE A 187 5.10 -15.74 10.58
N PRO A 188 4.82 -16.24 9.37
CA PRO A 188 4.55 -17.67 9.17
C PRO A 188 5.71 -18.57 9.64
N PHE A 189 6.96 -18.17 9.37
CA PHE A 189 8.14 -18.89 9.82
C PHE A 189 8.24 -18.94 11.35
N LEU A 190 7.98 -17.83 12.03
CA LEU A 190 7.93 -17.74 13.49
C LEU A 190 6.86 -18.68 14.06
N LEU A 191 5.63 -18.65 13.54
CA LEU A 191 4.51 -19.46 14.00
C LEU A 191 4.74 -20.96 13.81
N THR A 192 5.45 -21.34 12.74
CA THR A 192 5.80 -22.75 12.48
C THR A 192 7.01 -23.23 13.30
N GLY A 193 7.63 -22.35 14.10
CA GLY A 193 8.80 -22.69 14.91
C GLY A 193 10.08 -22.85 14.08
N GLY A 194 10.18 -22.09 12.98
CA GLY A 194 11.35 -22.11 12.11
C GLY A 194 12.62 -21.70 12.85
N ASN A 195 13.73 -22.39 12.58
CA ASN A 195 15.03 -22.18 13.19
C ASN A 195 16.22 -22.28 12.20
N ASP A 196 15.92 -22.31 10.92
CA ASP A 196 16.90 -22.22 9.82
C ASP A 196 16.25 -21.40 8.69
N VAL A 197 16.77 -20.21 8.44
CA VAL A 197 16.22 -19.29 7.43
C VAL A 197 16.24 -19.88 6.01
N ALA A 198 17.10 -20.85 5.74
CA ALA A 198 17.14 -21.54 4.44
C ALA A 198 15.90 -22.41 4.20
N GLN A 199 15.17 -22.79 5.24
CA GLN A 199 13.93 -23.58 5.17
C GLN A 199 12.67 -22.68 5.16
N MET A 200 12.83 -21.37 5.28
CA MET A 200 11.71 -20.43 5.27
C MET A 200 11.04 -20.40 3.91
N LYS A 201 9.75 -20.73 3.86
CA LYS A 201 8.95 -20.52 2.65
C LYS A 201 8.75 -19.03 2.40
N ARG A 202 8.99 -18.61 1.16
CA ARG A 202 8.86 -17.22 0.73
C ARG A 202 7.64 -17.06 -0.17
N GLY A 203 6.81 -16.08 0.13
CA GLY A 203 5.64 -15.76 -0.67
C GLY A 203 6.02 -15.16 -2.03
N VAL A 204 5.37 -15.65 -3.11
CA VAL A 204 5.58 -15.12 -4.47
C VAL A 204 5.21 -13.64 -4.56
N CYS A 205 4.29 -13.18 -3.71
CA CYS A 205 3.84 -11.79 -3.65
C CYS A 205 5.03 -10.84 -3.40
N ALA A 206 5.68 -10.94 -2.24
CA ALA A 206 6.83 -10.10 -1.92
C ALA A 206 8.03 -10.39 -2.82
N ALA A 207 8.29 -11.66 -3.13
CA ALA A 207 9.40 -12.07 -3.97
C ALA A 207 9.38 -11.43 -5.35
N GLY A 208 8.23 -11.44 -6.03
CA GLY A 208 8.09 -10.87 -7.36
C GLY A 208 8.00 -9.34 -7.37
N HIS A 209 7.15 -8.78 -6.49
CA HIS A 209 6.94 -7.33 -6.48
C HIS A 209 8.10 -6.52 -5.89
N LYS A 210 8.90 -7.11 -4.98
CA LYS A 210 9.89 -6.34 -4.20
C LYS A 210 11.32 -6.87 -4.30
N ILE A 211 11.50 -8.19 -4.61
CA ILE A 211 12.82 -8.85 -4.54
C ILE A 211 13.37 -9.22 -5.94
N LEU A 212 12.67 -8.87 -7.02
CA LEU A 212 13.05 -9.15 -8.42
C LEU A 212 13.07 -10.65 -8.76
N TRP A 213 12.33 -11.48 -8.01
CA TRP A 213 12.19 -12.88 -8.35
C TRP A 213 11.22 -13.05 -9.53
N ALA A 214 11.63 -13.82 -10.55
CA ALA A 214 10.73 -14.17 -11.63
C ALA A 214 11.09 -15.54 -12.21
N LYS A 215 10.05 -16.25 -12.66
CA LYS A 215 10.20 -17.57 -13.28
C LYS A 215 10.93 -17.50 -14.62
N GLU A 216 10.80 -16.38 -15.32
CA GLU A 216 11.35 -16.12 -16.65
C GLU A 216 12.89 -16.15 -16.68
N TRP A 217 13.55 -15.83 -15.57
CA TRP A 217 15.01 -15.99 -15.41
C TRP A 217 15.41 -17.00 -14.33
N GLY A 218 14.44 -17.86 -13.92
CA GLY A 218 14.71 -18.98 -13.02
C GLY A 218 14.91 -18.62 -11.56
N GLY A 219 14.40 -17.48 -11.09
CA GLY A 219 14.48 -17.06 -9.70
C GLY A 219 14.91 -15.61 -9.53
N LEU A 220 15.91 -15.34 -8.70
CA LEU A 220 16.52 -14.01 -8.56
C LEU A 220 17.45 -13.69 -9.74
N PRO A 221 17.72 -12.40 -10.04
CA PRO A 221 18.81 -12.03 -10.94
C PRO A 221 20.13 -12.72 -10.54
N PRO A 222 21.03 -13.00 -11.49
CA PRO A 222 22.28 -13.72 -11.20
C PRO A 222 23.18 -12.91 -10.26
N ASN A 223 24.05 -13.61 -9.51
CA ASN A 223 24.96 -12.98 -8.56
C ASN A 223 25.81 -11.88 -9.16
N GLU A 224 26.23 -12.04 -10.42
CA GLU A 224 27.05 -11.09 -11.15
C GLU A 224 26.34 -9.73 -11.31
N TRP A 225 25.03 -9.73 -11.43
CA TRP A 225 24.24 -8.50 -11.48
C TRP A 225 24.37 -7.72 -10.16
N PHE A 226 24.24 -8.40 -9.04
CA PHE A 226 24.34 -7.78 -7.71
C PHE A 226 25.79 -7.42 -7.35
N ALA A 227 26.76 -8.30 -7.61
CA ALA A 227 28.16 -8.07 -7.33
C ALA A 227 28.75 -6.89 -8.13
N SER A 228 28.26 -6.67 -9.36
CA SER A 228 28.68 -5.52 -10.18
C SER A 228 27.95 -4.21 -9.83
N LEU A 229 26.81 -4.29 -9.10
CA LEU A 229 26.18 -3.12 -8.50
C LEU A 229 26.98 -2.63 -7.28
N ASP A 230 27.23 -3.54 -6.33
CA ASP A 230 28.03 -3.26 -5.13
C ASP A 230 28.66 -4.55 -4.60
N PRO A 231 29.98 -4.54 -4.26
CA PRO A 231 30.66 -5.71 -3.70
C PRO A 231 30.03 -6.24 -2.39
N LEU A 232 29.30 -5.43 -1.63
CA LEU A 232 28.60 -5.86 -0.42
C LEU A 232 27.46 -6.84 -0.72
N LEU A 233 26.97 -6.89 -1.94
CA LEU A 233 25.93 -7.81 -2.39
C LEU A 233 26.49 -9.11 -2.98
N ASP A 234 27.80 -9.22 -3.18
CA ASP A 234 28.42 -10.44 -3.73
C ASP A 234 28.12 -11.66 -2.82
N GLY A 235 27.59 -12.71 -3.44
CA GLY A 235 27.19 -13.94 -2.77
C GLY A 235 25.94 -13.83 -1.90
N PHE A 236 25.32 -12.65 -1.76
CA PHE A 236 24.15 -12.47 -0.88
C PHE A 236 22.93 -13.27 -1.37
N THR A 237 22.74 -13.40 -2.68
CA THR A 237 21.64 -14.19 -3.28
C THR A 237 21.64 -15.65 -2.85
N SER A 238 22.81 -16.22 -2.54
CA SER A 238 22.94 -17.61 -2.08
C SER A 238 22.37 -17.84 -0.67
N ARG A 239 22.13 -16.78 0.10
CA ARG A 239 21.53 -16.76 1.45
C ARG A 239 20.04 -16.44 1.44
N LEU A 240 19.46 -16.24 0.26
CA LEU A 240 18.03 -16.01 0.07
C LEU A 240 17.32 -17.32 -0.32
N PHE A 241 16.42 -17.27 -1.25
CA PHE A 241 15.56 -18.39 -1.64
C PHE A 241 15.63 -18.63 -3.15
N LYS A 242 15.22 -19.83 -3.57
CA LYS A 242 15.11 -20.20 -4.99
C LYS A 242 13.66 -20.34 -5.42
N GLU A 243 12.84 -20.95 -4.56
CA GLU A 243 11.43 -21.23 -4.82
C GLU A 243 10.52 -20.27 -4.07
N THR A 244 9.34 -20.05 -4.61
CA THR A 244 8.29 -19.21 -4.04
C THR A 244 6.97 -19.97 -3.98
N TYR A 245 6.08 -19.52 -3.09
CA TYR A 245 4.81 -20.16 -2.80
C TYR A 245 3.69 -19.14 -2.89
N THR A 246 2.52 -19.56 -3.37
CA THR A 246 1.31 -18.74 -3.37
C THR A 246 0.60 -18.82 -2.01
N SER A 247 -0.22 -17.81 -1.69
CA SER A 247 -0.82 -17.67 -0.35
C SER A 247 -1.90 -18.69 -0.01
N ASP A 248 -2.41 -19.43 -1.02
CA ASP A 248 -3.30 -20.58 -0.83
C ASP A 248 -2.58 -21.84 -0.33
N GLN A 249 -1.24 -21.80 -0.22
CA GLN A 249 -0.43 -22.93 0.23
C GLN A 249 -0.09 -22.80 1.72
N ALA A 250 0.10 -23.96 2.37
CA ALA A 250 0.57 -24.00 3.75
C ALA A 250 2.07 -23.69 3.85
N ALA A 251 2.45 -22.76 4.72
CA ALA A 251 3.82 -22.58 5.17
C ALA A 251 4.27 -23.76 6.06
N GLY A 252 3.34 -24.27 6.86
CA GLY A 252 3.55 -25.41 7.76
C GLY A 252 2.37 -25.57 8.71
N THR A 253 2.63 -26.25 9.81
CA THR A 253 1.70 -26.38 10.94
C THR A 253 2.23 -25.57 12.11
N ILE A 254 1.37 -25.01 12.93
CA ILE A 254 1.75 -24.25 14.12
C ILE A 254 2.68 -25.08 15.03
N SER A 255 3.73 -24.49 15.53
CA SER A 255 4.64 -25.17 16.48
C SER A 255 3.96 -25.43 17.81
N LYS A 256 4.43 -26.45 18.56
CA LYS A 256 3.93 -26.75 19.91
C LYS A 256 4.04 -25.55 20.86
N GLU A 257 5.12 -24.80 20.73
CA GLU A 257 5.33 -23.60 21.53
C GLU A 257 4.24 -22.57 21.27
N TRP A 258 4.02 -22.20 20.00
CA TRP A 258 3.02 -21.22 19.63
C TRP A 258 1.59 -21.72 19.85
N ALA A 259 1.30 -23.00 19.59
CA ALA A 259 0.00 -23.60 19.90
C ALA A 259 -0.34 -23.46 21.39
N SER A 260 0.61 -23.85 22.26
CA SER A 260 0.46 -23.70 23.71
C SER A 260 0.34 -22.24 24.15
N ARG A 261 1.18 -21.35 23.59
CA ARG A 261 1.21 -19.92 23.93
C ARG A 261 -0.10 -19.21 23.55
N LEU A 262 -0.71 -19.59 22.43
CA LEU A 262 -1.97 -19.00 21.92
C LEU A 262 -3.22 -19.75 22.39
N GLY A 263 -3.09 -20.95 22.96
CA GLY A 263 -4.25 -21.77 23.34
C GLY A 263 -4.98 -22.40 22.15
N LEU A 264 -4.23 -22.77 21.12
CA LEU A 264 -4.75 -23.35 19.87
C LEU A 264 -4.37 -24.84 19.74
N PRO A 265 -5.12 -25.62 18.92
CA PRO A 265 -4.73 -26.98 18.56
C PRO A 265 -3.40 -27.01 17.80
N GLU A 266 -2.54 -28.01 18.06
CA GLU A 266 -1.27 -28.21 17.33
C GLU A 266 -1.49 -28.58 15.83
N THR A 267 -2.71 -28.78 15.40
CA THR A 267 -3.08 -29.11 14.02
C THR A 267 -3.40 -27.88 13.16
N VAL A 268 -3.34 -26.69 13.73
CA VAL A 268 -3.64 -25.43 13.02
C VAL A 268 -2.62 -25.22 11.89
N VAL A 269 -3.11 -25.05 10.67
CA VAL A 269 -2.29 -24.78 9.48
C VAL A 269 -1.89 -23.30 9.48
N ILE A 270 -0.64 -23.02 9.14
CA ILE A 270 -0.16 -21.66 8.91
C ILE A 270 -0.02 -21.45 7.40
N GLY A 271 -0.75 -20.48 6.85
CA GLY A 271 -0.68 -20.12 5.43
C GLY A 271 0.60 -19.36 5.08
N VAL A 272 0.99 -19.36 3.80
CA VAL A 272 2.03 -18.47 3.27
C VAL A 272 1.51 -17.04 3.29
N GLY A 273 2.29 -16.10 3.83
CA GLY A 273 1.91 -14.70 3.94
C GLY A 273 2.02 -13.92 2.62
N ALA A 274 1.38 -12.76 2.58
CA ALA A 274 1.49 -11.80 1.48
C ALA A 274 1.44 -10.36 1.99
N MET A 275 1.50 -9.39 1.08
CA MET A 275 1.31 -7.99 1.42
C MET A 275 -0.17 -7.65 1.63
N ASP A 276 -0.44 -6.70 2.52
CA ASP A 276 -1.77 -6.30 3.00
C ASP A 276 -2.76 -5.96 1.87
N ALA A 277 -2.39 -5.09 0.95
CA ALA A 277 -3.28 -4.70 -0.14
C ALA A 277 -3.59 -5.84 -1.12
N HIS A 278 -2.69 -6.83 -1.25
CA HIS A 278 -2.90 -8.02 -2.08
C HIS A 278 -3.95 -8.95 -1.47
N MET A 279 -3.82 -9.24 -0.16
CA MET A 279 -4.86 -9.99 0.54
C MET A 279 -6.15 -9.17 0.69
N GLY A 280 -6.02 -7.85 0.88
CA GLY A 280 -7.15 -6.94 0.91
C GLY A 280 -7.98 -6.93 -0.38
N ALA A 281 -7.34 -7.08 -1.54
CA ALA A 281 -8.05 -7.24 -2.80
C ALA A 281 -8.90 -8.51 -2.85
N VAL A 282 -8.39 -9.62 -2.32
CA VAL A 282 -9.12 -10.90 -2.19
C VAL A 282 -10.29 -10.76 -1.21
N GLY A 283 -10.04 -10.17 -0.03
CA GLY A 283 -11.11 -9.89 0.94
C GLY A 283 -12.15 -8.91 0.42
N GLY A 284 -11.75 -8.01 -0.49
CA GLY A 284 -12.61 -7.09 -1.25
C GLY A 284 -13.33 -7.73 -2.44
N GLN A 285 -13.20 -9.02 -2.63
CA GLN A 285 -13.82 -9.78 -3.71
C GLN A 285 -13.42 -9.27 -5.11
N ILE A 286 -12.09 -9.11 -5.33
CA ILE A 286 -11.55 -8.69 -6.63
C ILE A 286 -11.96 -9.65 -7.75
N GLU A 287 -12.33 -9.11 -8.89
CA GLU A 287 -12.68 -9.84 -10.10
C GLU A 287 -11.69 -9.54 -11.23
N PRO A 288 -11.49 -10.45 -12.21
CA PRO A 288 -10.65 -10.17 -13.37
C PRO A 288 -11.05 -8.88 -14.08
N TYR A 289 -10.04 -8.02 -14.27
CA TYR A 289 -10.19 -6.70 -14.91
C TYR A 289 -10.96 -5.65 -14.11
N TYR A 290 -11.26 -5.89 -12.82
CA TYR A 290 -11.73 -4.85 -11.91
C TYR A 290 -10.56 -4.37 -11.06
N LEU A 291 -10.36 -3.05 -11.04
CA LEU A 291 -9.31 -2.42 -10.23
C LEU A 291 -9.78 -2.30 -8.77
N SER A 292 -9.23 -3.14 -7.90
CA SER A 292 -9.42 -3.02 -6.46
C SER A 292 -8.57 -1.86 -5.94
N LYS A 293 -9.20 -0.86 -5.33
CA LYS A 293 -8.55 0.39 -4.90
C LYS A 293 -8.77 0.62 -3.41
N VAL A 294 -7.70 0.43 -2.63
CA VAL A 294 -7.68 0.78 -1.21
C VAL A 294 -7.40 2.27 -1.08
N MET A 295 -8.38 3.03 -0.59
CA MET A 295 -8.34 4.49 -0.50
C MET A 295 -8.20 4.93 0.96
N GLY A 296 -6.96 5.14 1.38
CA GLY A 296 -6.54 5.68 2.68
C GLY A 296 -5.82 7.03 2.52
N THR A 297 -4.71 7.21 3.23
CA THR A 297 -3.78 8.35 3.09
C THR A 297 -3.19 8.42 1.68
N SER A 298 -2.74 7.28 1.17
CA SER A 298 -2.38 7.00 -0.21
C SER A 298 -3.38 6.00 -0.82
N THR A 299 -3.15 5.52 -2.05
CA THR A 299 -3.87 4.37 -2.57
C THR A 299 -2.94 3.22 -2.89
N CYS A 300 -3.46 2.01 -2.72
CA CYS A 300 -2.88 0.80 -3.25
C CYS A 300 -3.91 0.14 -4.16
N ASP A 301 -3.54 -0.03 -5.42
CA ASP A 301 -4.44 -0.41 -6.50
C ASP A 301 -4.02 -1.77 -7.04
N MET A 302 -4.93 -2.75 -6.98
CA MET A 302 -4.67 -4.12 -7.42
C MET A 302 -5.57 -4.47 -8.60
N LEU A 303 -4.97 -5.07 -9.63
CA LEU A 303 -5.68 -5.63 -10.77
C LEU A 303 -5.27 -7.10 -10.94
N VAL A 304 -6.23 -7.95 -11.29
CA VAL A 304 -5.94 -9.34 -11.68
C VAL A 304 -6.42 -9.62 -13.09
N ALA A 305 -5.67 -10.43 -13.82
CA ALA A 305 -6.05 -10.91 -15.13
C ALA A 305 -5.60 -12.37 -15.31
N PRO A 306 -6.38 -13.23 -15.99
CA PRO A 306 -5.97 -14.59 -16.31
C PRO A 306 -4.62 -14.59 -17.04
N ALA A 307 -3.68 -15.43 -16.60
CA ALA A 307 -2.30 -15.38 -17.09
C ALA A 307 -2.20 -15.64 -18.60
N ASP A 308 -3.03 -16.53 -19.15
CA ASP A 308 -3.09 -16.88 -20.57
C ASP A 308 -3.68 -15.76 -21.46
N GLU A 309 -4.53 -14.87 -20.90
CA GLU A 309 -5.11 -13.73 -21.65
C GLU A 309 -4.17 -12.54 -21.76
N VAL A 310 -3.17 -12.46 -20.86
CA VAL A 310 -2.24 -11.31 -20.78
C VAL A 310 -0.77 -11.74 -20.94
N GLU A 311 -0.53 -12.95 -21.47
CA GLU A 311 0.81 -13.45 -21.73
C GLU A 311 1.61 -12.49 -22.61
N GLY A 312 2.84 -12.18 -22.21
CA GLY A 312 3.75 -11.28 -22.91
C GLY A 312 3.42 -9.78 -22.80
N LYS A 313 2.31 -9.38 -22.15
CA LYS A 313 1.99 -7.98 -21.93
C LYS A 313 2.70 -7.48 -20.68
N LEU A 314 3.52 -6.45 -20.85
CA LEU A 314 4.21 -5.76 -19.77
C LEU A 314 3.64 -4.36 -19.59
N VAL A 315 3.27 -4.01 -18.35
CA VAL A 315 2.77 -2.67 -18.03
C VAL A 315 3.91 -1.86 -17.41
N ALA A 316 4.45 -0.93 -18.19
CA ALA A 316 5.51 -0.04 -17.72
C ALA A 316 4.98 0.99 -16.71
N GLY A 317 5.83 1.41 -15.77
CA GLY A 317 5.56 2.49 -14.83
C GLY A 317 4.57 2.15 -13.72
N ILE A 318 4.23 0.87 -13.49
CA ILE A 318 3.48 0.40 -12.33
C ILE A 318 4.41 -0.14 -11.24
N CYS A 319 3.88 -0.54 -10.07
CA CYS A 319 4.70 -1.05 -8.97
C CYS A 319 5.06 -2.54 -9.11
N GLY A 320 4.44 -3.26 -10.04
CA GLY A 320 4.79 -4.64 -10.35
C GLY A 320 3.65 -5.44 -10.98
N GLN A 321 4.03 -6.55 -11.62
CA GLN A 321 3.12 -7.56 -12.18
C GLN A 321 3.71 -8.95 -11.98
N VAL A 322 3.00 -9.80 -11.24
CA VAL A 322 3.52 -11.09 -10.76
C VAL A 322 2.44 -12.15 -10.82
N ASN A 323 2.75 -13.29 -11.43
CA ASN A 323 1.83 -14.42 -11.49
C ASN A 323 1.64 -15.05 -10.10
N GLY A 324 0.39 -15.14 -9.68
CA GLY A 324 -0.01 -15.77 -8.41
C GLY A 324 0.16 -14.88 -7.18
N SER A 325 0.51 -13.58 -7.32
CA SER A 325 0.73 -12.69 -6.18
C SER A 325 -0.55 -12.27 -5.45
N ILE A 326 -1.69 -12.27 -6.13
CA ILE A 326 -3.01 -11.94 -5.56
C ILE A 326 -3.89 -13.18 -5.58
N ILE A 327 -4.20 -13.71 -6.77
CA ILE A 327 -4.95 -14.94 -6.97
C ILE A 327 -4.04 -15.93 -7.71
N PRO A 328 -3.87 -17.18 -7.22
CA PRO A 328 -3.10 -18.20 -7.93
C PRO A 328 -3.59 -18.42 -9.36
N GLY A 329 -2.66 -18.46 -10.32
CA GLY A 329 -2.99 -18.63 -11.74
C GLY A 329 -3.40 -17.34 -12.47
N MET A 330 -3.45 -16.20 -11.78
CA MET A 330 -3.67 -14.90 -12.38
C MET A 330 -2.42 -14.01 -12.25
N ILE A 331 -2.20 -13.14 -13.22
CA ILE A 331 -1.21 -12.06 -13.07
C ILE A 331 -1.80 -11.00 -12.14
N GLY A 332 -1.18 -10.82 -10.98
CA GLY A 332 -1.48 -9.73 -10.06
C GLY A 332 -0.63 -8.51 -10.39
N MET A 333 -1.28 -7.36 -10.55
CA MET A 333 -0.66 -6.08 -10.90
C MET A 333 -0.88 -5.08 -9.79
N GLU A 334 0.19 -4.38 -9.41
CA GLU A 334 0.20 -3.38 -8.33
C GLU A 334 0.46 -1.98 -8.90
N ALA A 335 -0.38 -1.03 -8.51
CA ALA A 335 -0.24 0.39 -8.79
C ALA A 335 -0.65 1.22 -7.57
N GLY A 336 -0.66 2.55 -7.66
CA GLY A 336 -1.18 3.39 -6.59
C GLY A 336 -0.75 4.85 -6.68
N GLN A 337 -1.40 5.69 -5.87
CA GLN A 337 -1.09 7.11 -5.74
C GLN A 337 -0.37 7.35 -4.41
N SER A 338 0.69 8.18 -4.42
CA SER A 338 1.46 8.52 -3.21
C SER A 338 0.66 9.36 -2.21
N ALA A 339 -0.27 10.18 -2.70
CA ALA A 339 -1.18 10.98 -1.88
C ALA A 339 -2.60 10.85 -2.43
N PHE A 340 -3.56 10.58 -1.55
CA PHE A 340 -5.00 10.59 -1.82
C PHE A 340 -5.71 11.29 -0.67
N GLY A 341 -6.03 10.59 0.40
CA GLY A 341 -6.57 11.20 1.62
C GLY A 341 -5.62 12.21 2.27
N ASP A 342 -4.32 12.03 2.12
CA ASP A 342 -3.30 12.98 2.61
C ASP A 342 -3.38 14.34 1.92
N ALA A 343 -3.80 14.42 0.65
CA ALA A 343 -4.04 15.70 -0.01
C ALA A 343 -5.19 16.48 0.67
N TYR A 344 -6.24 15.78 1.07
CA TYR A 344 -7.36 16.37 1.81
C TYR A 344 -6.95 16.73 3.24
N ALA A 345 -6.19 15.87 3.91
CA ALA A 345 -5.65 16.12 5.24
C ALA A 345 -4.69 17.33 5.26
N TRP A 346 -3.84 17.47 4.24
CA TRP A 346 -3.01 18.64 4.05
C TRP A 346 -3.85 19.92 3.94
N PHE A 347 -4.89 19.93 3.09
CA PHE A 347 -5.74 21.11 2.95
C PHE A 347 -6.51 21.43 4.25
N LYS A 348 -7.03 20.41 4.93
CA LYS A 348 -7.60 20.54 6.29
C LYS A 348 -6.61 21.20 7.24
N LYS A 349 -5.33 20.80 7.24
CA LYS A 349 -4.27 21.41 8.07
C LYS A 349 -4.05 22.88 7.74
N VAL A 350 -4.07 23.25 6.46
CA VAL A 350 -3.97 24.65 6.02
C VAL A 350 -5.13 25.48 6.60
N LEU A 351 -6.36 24.98 6.52
CA LEU A 351 -7.56 25.67 7.01
C LEU A 351 -7.65 25.73 8.54
N THR A 352 -7.08 24.78 9.26
CA THR A 352 -7.04 24.78 10.74
C THR A 352 -5.93 25.64 11.31
N TRP A 353 -4.98 26.13 10.50
CA TRP A 353 -3.85 26.92 10.96
C TRP A 353 -4.24 28.15 11.79
N PRO A 354 -5.24 28.99 11.41
CA PRO A 354 -5.66 30.14 12.22
C PRO A 354 -6.21 29.72 13.59
N LEU A 355 -6.93 28.61 13.65
CA LEU A 355 -7.49 28.10 14.92
C LEU A 355 -6.38 27.65 15.86
N GLN A 356 -5.38 26.95 15.34
CA GLN A 356 -4.27 26.42 16.12
C GLN A 356 -3.26 27.49 16.54
N ASN A 357 -3.01 28.52 15.69
CA ASN A 357 -1.91 29.46 15.88
C ASN A 357 -2.35 30.86 16.32
N ILE A 358 -3.59 31.28 16.03
CA ILE A 358 -4.12 32.60 16.38
C ILE A 358 -5.12 32.46 17.52
N LEU A 359 -6.15 31.59 17.38
CA LEU A 359 -7.17 31.42 18.42
C LEU A 359 -6.57 30.90 19.73
N SER A 360 -5.54 30.06 19.67
CA SER A 360 -4.80 29.57 20.85
C SER A 360 -4.15 30.68 21.70
N LYS A 361 -3.96 31.88 21.12
CA LYS A 361 -3.41 33.08 21.80
C LYS A 361 -4.48 34.07 22.21
N SER A 362 -5.77 33.71 22.08
CA SER A 362 -6.87 34.58 22.47
C SER A 362 -6.88 34.82 23.98
N SER A 363 -7.07 36.05 24.40
CA SER A 363 -7.31 36.41 25.81
C SER A 363 -8.78 36.26 26.24
N ILE A 364 -9.67 35.95 25.29
CA ILE A 364 -11.12 35.89 25.51
C ILE A 364 -11.56 34.46 25.84
N VAL A 365 -10.84 33.44 25.35
CA VAL A 365 -11.23 32.05 25.45
C VAL A 365 -10.13 31.28 26.18
N SER A 366 -10.52 30.37 27.11
CA SER A 366 -9.57 29.51 27.81
C SER A 366 -8.93 28.48 26.87
N LEU A 367 -7.70 28.05 27.17
CA LEU A 367 -6.97 27.05 26.36
C LEU A 367 -7.74 25.73 26.19
N ASP A 368 -8.50 25.30 27.21
CA ASP A 368 -9.27 24.06 27.12
C ASP A 368 -10.45 24.19 26.16
N VAL A 369 -11.13 25.35 26.16
CA VAL A 369 -12.19 25.64 25.18
C VAL A 369 -11.60 25.74 23.77
N VAL A 370 -10.42 26.36 23.61
CA VAL A 370 -9.74 26.42 22.30
C VAL A 370 -9.44 25.02 21.78
N LYS A 371 -8.90 24.12 22.60
CA LYS A 371 -8.62 22.73 22.18
C LYS A 371 -9.90 22.04 21.69
N GLN A 372 -10.98 22.13 22.45
CA GLN A 372 -12.27 21.55 22.05
C GLN A 372 -12.80 22.14 20.74
N LEU A 373 -12.72 23.46 20.56
CA LEU A 373 -13.14 24.14 19.33
C LEU A 373 -12.29 23.72 18.12
N VAL A 374 -10.96 23.56 18.30
CA VAL A 374 -10.05 23.10 17.25
C VAL A 374 -10.40 21.67 16.83
N GLU A 375 -10.59 20.75 17.78
CA GLU A 375 -10.96 19.36 17.52
C GLU A 375 -12.33 19.28 16.81
N GLU A 376 -13.36 19.91 17.36
CA GLU A 376 -14.70 19.92 16.77
C GLU A 376 -14.73 20.52 15.36
N THR A 377 -14.01 21.62 15.15
CA THR A 377 -13.94 22.27 13.83
C THR A 377 -13.15 21.40 12.84
N ALA A 378 -12.02 20.84 13.28
CA ALA A 378 -11.20 19.97 12.44
C ALA A 378 -11.99 18.74 11.91
N ASP A 379 -12.88 18.17 12.72
CA ASP A 379 -13.68 17.02 12.28
C ASP A 379 -14.79 17.40 11.29
N LYS A 380 -15.24 18.66 11.31
CA LYS A 380 -16.30 19.15 10.43
C LYS A 380 -15.79 19.69 9.08
N ILE A 381 -14.50 20.03 8.95
CA ILE A 381 -13.96 20.69 7.73
C ILE A 381 -14.19 19.86 6.48
N ILE A 382 -13.72 18.60 6.45
CA ILE A 382 -13.84 17.77 5.23
C ILE A 382 -15.29 17.45 4.87
N PRO A 383 -16.16 17.04 5.80
CA PRO A 383 -17.59 16.87 5.51
C PRO A 383 -18.25 18.13 4.94
N GLU A 384 -17.97 19.30 5.52
CA GLU A 384 -18.59 20.56 5.08
C GLU A 384 -18.02 21.01 3.72
N LEU A 385 -16.72 20.89 3.49
CA LEU A 385 -16.12 21.16 2.18
C LEU A 385 -16.69 20.24 1.10
N SER A 386 -16.86 18.94 1.40
CA SER A 386 -17.46 17.98 0.47
C SER A 386 -18.89 18.39 0.10
N ARG A 387 -19.71 18.76 1.10
CA ARG A 387 -21.10 19.20 0.91
C ARG A 387 -21.18 20.46 0.05
N GLN A 388 -20.30 21.45 0.29
CA GLN A 388 -20.29 22.70 -0.49
C GLN A 388 -19.72 22.48 -1.90
N ALA A 389 -18.63 21.71 -2.02
CA ALA A 389 -18.03 21.39 -3.31
C ALA A 389 -18.97 20.60 -4.24
N GLU A 390 -19.83 19.74 -3.68
CA GLU A 390 -20.86 19.02 -4.43
C GLU A 390 -21.92 19.95 -5.02
N GLN A 391 -22.21 21.07 -4.34
CA GLN A 391 -23.22 22.06 -4.77
C GLN A 391 -22.71 23.04 -5.85
N LEU A 392 -21.39 23.12 -6.04
CA LEU A 392 -20.82 23.97 -7.07
C LEU A 392 -21.22 23.49 -8.47
N SER A 393 -21.65 24.41 -9.32
CA SER A 393 -21.81 24.10 -10.75
C SER A 393 -20.45 23.68 -11.33
N ILE A 394 -20.47 22.70 -12.21
CA ILE A 394 -19.25 22.29 -12.92
C ILE A 394 -18.71 23.38 -13.83
N GLU A 395 -19.56 24.33 -14.26
CA GLU A 395 -19.20 25.47 -15.11
C GLU A 395 -18.50 26.59 -14.32
N ASP A 396 -18.69 26.66 -13.00
CA ASP A 396 -18.15 27.70 -12.12
C ASP A 396 -16.77 27.37 -11.54
N VAL A 397 -16.19 26.22 -11.89
CA VAL A 397 -14.89 25.77 -11.33
C VAL A 397 -13.79 26.01 -12.35
N GLY A 398 -13.04 27.08 -12.15
CA GLY A 398 -11.85 27.44 -12.94
C GLY A 398 -10.56 26.81 -12.41
N GLU A 399 -10.54 26.48 -11.12
CA GLU A 399 -9.37 25.96 -10.43
C GLU A 399 -9.05 24.54 -10.91
N LEU A 400 -7.76 24.25 -11.13
CA LEU A 400 -7.23 22.96 -11.54
C LEU A 400 -6.03 22.60 -10.66
N ALA A 401 -5.91 21.32 -10.29
CA ALA A 401 -4.78 20.86 -9.47
C ALA A 401 -4.13 19.60 -10.06
N VAL A 402 -2.90 19.30 -9.60
CA VAL A 402 -2.26 17.99 -9.72
C VAL A 402 -2.06 17.38 -8.34
N ASP A 403 -2.25 16.06 -8.22
CA ASP A 403 -2.31 15.31 -6.95
C ASP A 403 -0.95 14.88 -6.39
N TRP A 404 0.18 15.38 -6.90
CA TRP A 404 1.52 14.94 -6.54
C TRP A 404 2.04 15.58 -5.23
N PHE A 405 1.19 15.69 -4.21
CA PHE A 405 1.55 16.28 -2.92
C PHE A 405 2.62 15.50 -2.15
N ASN A 406 2.86 14.24 -2.53
CA ASN A 406 3.92 13.38 -1.99
C ASN A 406 4.66 12.64 -3.11
N GLY A 407 5.02 13.35 -4.18
CA GLY A 407 5.57 12.74 -5.38
C GLY A 407 4.52 11.96 -6.19
N ARG A 408 4.96 11.38 -7.30
CA ARG A 408 4.15 10.48 -8.15
C ARG A 408 4.65 9.04 -8.01
N ARG A 409 3.74 8.09 -7.72
CA ARG A 409 4.06 6.66 -7.65
C ARG A 409 3.75 5.96 -8.98
N THR A 410 2.53 6.05 -9.47
CA THR A 410 2.07 5.45 -10.73
C THR A 410 1.23 6.45 -11.51
N PRO A 411 1.40 6.52 -12.86
CA PRO A 411 2.44 5.89 -13.66
C PRO A 411 3.80 6.60 -13.52
N ASP A 412 4.87 5.87 -13.81
CA ASP A 412 6.24 6.39 -13.92
C ASP A 412 6.71 7.12 -12.65
N ALA A 413 7.08 6.32 -11.64
CA ALA A 413 7.45 6.80 -10.31
C ALA A 413 8.47 7.94 -10.34
N ASN A 414 8.13 9.08 -9.72
CA ASN A 414 9.03 10.20 -9.52
C ASN A 414 8.70 10.91 -8.20
N GLN A 415 9.54 10.71 -7.21
CA GLN A 415 9.37 11.27 -5.86
C GLN A 415 9.69 12.77 -5.77
N LEU A 416 10.28 13.35 -6.82
CA LEU A 416 10.60 14.79 -6.86
C LEU A 416 9.41 15.64 -7.30
N MET A 417 8.35 15.03 -7.85
CA MET A 417 7.16 15.75 -8.27
C MET A 417 6.46 16.42 -7.08
N THR A 418 5.84 17.57 -7.35
CA THR A 418 5.09 18.35 -6.35
C THR A 418 3.68 18.64 -6.82
N GLY A 419 2.75 18.77 -5.88
CA GLY A 419 1.39 19.22 -6.15
C GLY A 419 1.36 20.70 -6.58
N ALA A 420 0.36 21.06 -7.38
CA ALA A 420 0.10 22.45 -7.77
C ALA A 420 -1.40 22.71 -7.85
N VAL A 421 -1.79 23.97 -7.65
CA VAL A 421 -3.15 24.47 -7.90
C VAL A 421 -3.03 25.75 -8.75
N ILE A 422 -3.77 25.81 -9.85
CA ILE A 422 -3.78 26.97 -10.76
C ILE A 422 -5.21 27.47 -10.99
N GLY A 423 -5.35 28.58 -11.69
CA GLY A 423 -6.66 29.16 -12.07
C GLY A 423 -7.36 29.91 -10.94
N MET A 424 -6.66 30.22 -9.85
CA MET A 424 -7.23 30.97 -8.73
C MET A 424 -7.40 32.47 -9.06
N ASP A 425 -8.53 33.02 -8.62
CA ASP A 425 -8.85 34.43 -8.68
C ASP A 425 -9.38 34.95 -7.32
N LEU A 426 -9.83 36.20 -7.26
CA LEU A 426 -10.38 36.78 -6.01
C LEU A 426 -11.73 36.15 -5.59
N GLY A 427 -12.39 35.40 -6.46
CA GLY A 427 -13.61 34.65 -6.17
C GLY A 427 -13.36 33.21 -5.77
N THR A 428 -12.11 32.77 -5.75
CA THR A 428 -11.75 31.43 -5.31
C THR A 428 -11.87 31.28 -3.81
N ASP A 429 -12.62 30.30 -3.37
CA ASP A 429 -12.85 29.97 -1.96
C ASP A 429 -12.39 28.54 -1.61
N ALA A 430 -12.49 28.17 -0.34
CA ALA A 430 -12.03 26.87 0.14
C ALA A 430 -12.77 25.68 -0.52
N PRO A 431 -14.10 25.70 -0.73
CA PRO A 431 -14.80 24.64 -1.47
C PRO A 431 -14.31 24.43 -2.90
N LYS A 432 -13.98 25.51 -3.63
CA LYS A 432 -13.46 25.43 -5.00
C LYS A 432 -12.07 24.80 -5.04
N ILE A 433 -11.15 25.23 -4.14
CA ILE A 433 -9.81 24.62 -4.01
C ILE A 433 -9.94 23.14 -3.64
N PHE A 434 -10.81 22.81 -2.67
CA PHE A 434 -11.03 21.42 -2.26
C PHE A 434 -11.53 20.55 -3.41
N ARG A 435 -12.49 21.07 -4.20
CA ARG A 435 -12.98 20.38 -5.39
C ARG A 435 -11.88 20.13 -6.41
N ALA A 436 -11.03 21.11 -6.70
CA ALA A 436 -9.89 20.94 -7.60
C ALA A 436 -8.92 19.85 -7.11
N ILE A 437 -8.67 19.76 -5.79
CA ILE A 437 -7.85 18.70 -5.20
C ILE A 437 -8.52 17.32 -5.35
N VAL A 438 -9.84 17.24 -5.14
CA VAL A 438 -10.60 15.98 -5.34
C VAL A 438 -10.58 15.56 -6.81
N GLU A 439 -10.81 16.49 -7.74
CA GLU A 439 -10.67 16.24 -9.17
C GLU A 439 -9.28 15.71 -9.53
N ALA A 440 -8.22 16.33 -9.00
CA ALA A 440 -6.84 15.92 -9.24
C ALA A 440 -6.57 14.49 -8.78
N THR A 441 -7.05 14.09 -7.60
CA THR A 441 -6.90 12.70 -7.12
C THR A 441 -7.70 11.70 -7.97
N CYS A 442 -8.86 12.09 -8.48
CA CYS A 442 -9.62 11.27 -9.43
C CYS A 442 -8.91 11.18 -10.80
N PHE A 443 -8.27 12.26 -11.26
CA PHE A 443 -7.47 12.26 -12.49
C PHE A 443 -6.20 11.44 -12.36
N GLY A 444 -5.51 11.49 -11.23
CA GLY A 444 -4.38 10.62 -10.95
C GLY A 444 -4.76 9.14 -10.99
N ALA A 445 -5.91 8.78 -10.41
CA ALA A 445 -6.47 7.43 -10.51
C ALA A 445 -6.82 7.05 -11.96
N LYS A 446 -7.36 8.00 -12.75
CA LYS A 446 -7.63 7.78 -14.18
C LYS A 446 -6.35 7.54 -14.97
N ALA A 447 -5.27 8.25 -14.69
CA ALA A 447 -3.98 8.03 -15.34
C ALA A 447 -3.44 6.60 -15.12
N ILE A 448 -3.69 6.01 -13.95
CA ILE A 448 -3.38 4.60 -13.66
C ILE A 448 -4.22 3.67 -14.55
N VAL A 449 -5.52 3.89 -14.62
CA VAL A 449 -6.42 3.09 -15.48
C VAL A 449 -6.04 3.21 -16.95
N GLU A 450 -5.75 4.42 -17.43
CA GLU A 450 -5.30 4.63 -18.81
C GLU A 450 -4.00 3.89 -19.12
N ARG A 451 -3.02 3.87 -18.18
CA ARG A 451 -1.79 3.13 -18.35
C ARG A 451 -2.04 1.63 -18.57
N PHE A 452 -2.93 1.00 -17.81
CA PHE A 452 -3.30 -0.39 -18.04
C PHE A 452 -3.92 -0.59 -19.42
N VAL A 453 -4.88 0.25 -19.80
CA VAL A 453 -5.59 0.14 -21.09
C VAL A 453 -4.64 0.35 -22.27
N GLU A 454 -3.77 1.36 -22.23
CA GLU A 454 -2.77 1.65 -23.27
C GLU A 454 -1.78 0.49 -23.47
N GLN A 455 -1.46 -0.26 -22.40
CA GLN A 455 -0.59 -1.43 -22.46
C GLN A 455 -1.37 -2.74 -22.74
N GLY A 456 -2.64 -2.62 -23.13
CA GLY A 456 -3.47 -3.74 -23.58
C GLY A 456 -4.11 -4.56 -22.46
N ILE A 457 -4.17 -4.03 -21.23
CA ILE A 457 -4.88 -4.64 -20.10
C ILE A 457 -6.21 -3.88 -19.91
N PRO A 458 -7.37 -4.49 -20.22
CA PRO A 458 -8.66 -3.81 -20.04
C PRO A 458 -8.99 -3.59 -18.56
N VAL A 459 -9.69 -2.50 -18.25
CA VAL A 459 -10.27 -2.24 -16.92
C VAL A 459 -11.78 -2.06 -17.10
N LYS A 460 -12.57 -2.86 -16.38
CA LYS A 460 -14.04 -2.92 -16.52
C LYS A 460 -14.79 -2.08 -15.49
N GLY A 461 -14.15 -1.80 -14.36
CA GLY A 461 -14.71 -1.06 -13.24
C GLY A 461 -13.78 -1.05 -12.04
N LEU A 462 -14.22 -0.41 -10.97
CA LEU A 462 -13.45 -0.28 -9.73
C LEU A 462 -14.19 -0.94 -8.56
N ILE A 463 -13.39 -1.45 -7.61
CA ILE A 463 -13.86 -1.88 -6.29
C ILE A 463 -13.19 -0.98 -5.26
N GLY A 464 -13.96 -0.09 -4.65
CA GLY A 464 -13.49 0.85 -3.65
C GLY A 464 -13.48 0.24 -2.25
N MET A 465 -12.37 0.40 -1.54
CA MET A 465 -12.17 -0.03 -0.15
C MET A 465 -11.49 1.08 0.66
N GLY A 466 -11.53 0.97 1.97
CA GLY A 466 -10.91 1.91 2.89
C GLY A 466 -11.78 3.10 3.26
N GLY A 467 -11.22 3.96 4.12
CA GLY A 467 -12.01 4.99 4.80
C GLY A 467 -12.61 6.06 3.89
N VAL A 468 -11.89 6.48 2.84
CA VAL A 468 -12.38 7.52 1.91
C VAL A 468 -13.53 6.97 1.06
N ALA A 469 -13.39 5.72 0.55
CA ALA A 469 -14.42 5.09 -0.27
C ALA A 469 -15.78 5.01 0.44
N ARG A 470 -15.76 4.68 1.72
CA ARG A 470 -16.99 4.52 2.53
C ARG A 470 -17.58 5.82 3.03
N LYS A 471 -16.73 6.82 3.30
CA LYS A 471 -17.16 8.06 4.01
C LYS A 471 -17.51 9.21 3.06
N SER A 472 -17.16 9.13 1.77
CA SER A 472 -17.34 10.24 0.84
C SER A 472 -18.05 9.85 -0.46
N PRO A 473 -19.41 9.81 -0.46
CA PRO A 473 -20.20 9.60 -1.69
C PRO A 473 -19.86 10.60 -2.80
N PHE A 474 -19.58 11.85 -2.45
CA PHE A 474 -19.18 12.89 -3.39
C PHE A 474 -17.91 12.50 -4.19
N ILE A 475 -16.86 12.03 -3.48
CA ILE A 475 -15.60 11.62 -4.13
C ILE A 475 -15.85 10.38 -5.01
N MET A 476 -16.64 9.42 -4.54
CA MET A 476 -16.92 8.19 -5.30
C MET A 476 -17.74 8.45 -6.56
N GLN A 477 -18.75 9.32 -6.48
CA GLN A 477 -19.51 9.73 -7.67
C GLN A 477 -18.61 10.48 -8.67
N MET A 478 -17.79 11.43 -8.19
CA MET A 478 -16.84 12.14 -9.06
C MET A 478 -15.87 11.18 -9.74
N MET A 479 -15.33 10.21 -8.99
CA MET A 479 -14.44 9.20 -9.55
C MET A 479 -15.14 8.34 -10.62
N ALA A 480 -16.39 7.93 -10.41
CA ALA A 480 -17.17 7.22 -11.42
C ALA A 480 -17.36 8.07 -12.70
N ASP A 481 -17.69 9.36 -12.54
CA ASP A 481 -17.86 10.29 -13.64
C ASP A 481 -16.55 10.52 -14.43
N VAL A 482 -15.43 10.71 -13.71
CA VAL A 482 -14.08 10.88 -14.29
C VAL A 482 -13.61 9.63 -15.01
N MET A 483 -13.80 8.45 -14.42
CA MET A 483 -13.41 7.17 -15.01
C MET A 483 -14.31 6.75 -16.17
N ASN A 484 -15.56 7.21 -16.19
CA ASN A 484 -16.64 6.68 -17.03
C ASN A 484 -16.81 5.16 -16.83
N MET A 485 -16.76 4.71 -15.57
CA MET A 485 -16.85 3.30 -15.18
C MET A 485 -17.63 3.15 -13.87
N PRO A 486 -18.28 1.98 -13.64
CA PRO A 486 -18.93 1.72 -12.37
C PRO A 486 -17.90 1.54 -11.23
N ILE A 487 -18.27 1.97 -10.03
CA ILE A 487 -17.49 1.77 -8.81
C ILE A 487 -18.37 1.09 -7.77
N ARG A 488 -17.97 -0.09 -7.29
CA ARG A 488 -18.64 -0.82 -6.20
C ARG A 488 -17.87 -0.59 -4.91
N ILE A 489 -18.57 -0.33 -3.81
CA ILE A 489 -17.95 -0.10 -2.48
C ILE A 489 -18.15 -1.34 -1.62
N HIS A 490 -17.05 -1.94 -1.18
CA HIS A 490 -17.09 -3.15 -0.36
C HIS A 490 -17.57 -2.88 1.07
N LYS A 491 -18.38 -3.81 1.64
CA LYS A 491 -18.96 -3.68 2.98
C LYS A 491 -17.94 -3.77 4.11
N SER A 492 -17.00 -4.72 4.02
CA SER A 492 -16.03 -4.95 5.10
C SER A 492 -15.10 -3.76 5.30
N GLU A 493 -14.87 -3.41 6.55
CA GLU A 493 -13.83 -2.45 6.96
C GLU A 493 -12.47 -3.11 7.12
N GLN A 494 -12.45 -4.44 7.23
CA GLN A 494 -11.25 -5.24 7.51
C GLN A 494 -10.96 -6.21 6.36
N THR A 495 -10.93 -5.66 5.13
CA THR A 495 -10.74 -6.48 3.92
C THR A 495 -9.41 -7.24 3.90
N CYS A 496 -8.32 -6.68 4.46
CA CYS A 496 -7.02 -7.35 4.54
C CYS A 496 -7.11 -8.59 5.45
N ALA A 497 -7.54 -8.43 6.69
CA ALA A 497 -7.74 -9.55 7.61
C ALA A 497 -8.76 -10.60 7.09
N LEU A 498 -9.82 -10.15 6.38
CA LEU A 498 -10.78 -11.05 5.75
C LEU A 498 -10.14 -11.85 4.60
N GLY A 499 -9.33 -11.21 3.77
CA GLY A 499 -8.57 -11.87 2.70
C GLY A 499 -7.57 -12.88 3.26
N ALA A 500 -6.85 -12.53 4.34
CA ALA A 500 -6.01 -13.47 5.07
C ALA A 500 -6.84 -14.67 5.59
N ALA A 501 -8.03 -14.44 6.15
CA ALA A 501 -8.92 -15.52 6.60
C ALA A 501 -9.38 -16.42 5.44
N MET A 502 -9.66 -15.87 4.23
CA MET A 502 -9.99 -16.63 3.04
C MET A 502 -8.81 -17.53 2.58
N PHE A 503 -7.59 -16.99 2.61
CA PHE A 503 -6.38 -17.78 2.34
C PHE A 503 -6.12 -18.84 3.43
N ALA A 504 -6.38 -18.52 4.71
CA ALA A 504 -6.28 -19.51 5.77
C ALA A 504 -7.24 -20.69 5.52
N ALA A 505 -8.50 -20.42 5.12
CA ALA A 505 -9.47 -21.46 4.80
C ALA A 505 -9.03 -22.30 3.59
N THR A 506 -8.41 -21.69 2.59
CA THR A 506 -7.89 -22.38 1.40
C THR A 506 -6.65 -23.21 1.76
N ALA A 507 -5.69 -22.66 2.51
CA ALA A 507 -4.50 -23.38 2.95
C ALA A 507 -4.82 -24.59 3.86
N ALA A 508 -5.93 -24.53 4.62
CA ALA A 508 -6.45 -25.63 5.42
C ALA A 508 -7.19 -26.70 4.58
N GLY A 509 -7.41 -26.48 3.27
CA GLY A 509 -8.14 -27.38 2.39
C GLY A 509 -9.66 -27.37 2.59
N ILE A 510 -10.22 -26.34 3.24
CA ILE A 510 -11.67 -26.15 3.34
C ILE A 510 -12.24 -25.78 1.97
N PHE A 511 -11.50 -24.99 1.20
CA PHE A 511 -11.78 -24.67 -0.20
C PHE A 511 -10.64 -25.14 -1.10
N ASN A 512 -10.98 -25.55 -2.33
CA ASN A 512 -9.97 -26.00 -3.29
C ASN A 512 -9.16 -24.85 -3.89
N LYS A 513 -9.76 -23.64 -3.96
CA LYS A 513 -9.15 -22.44 -4.47
C LYS A 513 -9.72 -21.21 -3.75
N VAL A 514 -8.96 -20.12 -3.75
CA VAL A 514 -9.33 -18.92 -3.01
C VAL A 514 -10.58 -18.23 -3.56
N GLU A 515 -10.90 -18.36 -4.86
CA GLU A 515 -12.14 -17.82 -5.45
C GLU A 515 -13.39 -18.49 -4.86
N ASP A 516 -13.30 -19.78 -4.47
CA ASP A 516 -14.41 -20.47 -3.77
C ASP A 516 -14.58 -19.90 -2.36
N ALA A 517 -13.46 -19.59 -1.67
CA ALA A 517 -13.48 -18.90 -0.38
C ALA A 517 -14.04 -17.47 -0.52
N MET A 518 -13.65 -16.71 -1.54
CA MET A 518 -14.18 -15.38 -1.83
C MET A 518 -15.69 -15.38 -2.03
N ASN A 519 -16.20 -16.39 -2.76
CA ASN A 519 -17.64 -16.54 -3.00
C ASN A 519 -18.42 -16.90 -1.73
N ALA A 520 -17.86 -17.75 -0.87
CA ALA A 520 -18.51 -18.22 0.34
C ALA A 520 -18.40 -17.23 1.49
N MET A 521 -17.23 -16.63 1.69
CA MET A 521 -16.89 -15.77 2.83
C MET A 521 -17.03 -14.28 2.54
N GLY A 522 -17.22 -13.88 1.28
CA GLY A 522 -17.33 -12.48 0.86
C GLY A 522 -18.53 -11.78 1.47
N GLN A 523 -18.35 -10.52 1.89
CA GLN A 523 -19.38 -9.71 2.55
C GLN A 523 -20.24 -8.92 1.55
N GLY A 524 -19.85 -8.87 0.27
CA GLY A 524 -20.54 -8.12 -0.78
C GLY A 524 -20.33 -6.61 -0.71
N PHE A 525 -21.19 -5.88 -1.41
CA PHE A 525 -21.06 -4.44 -1.64
C PHE A 525 -22.20 -3.65 -1.00
N ASP A 526 -21.90 -2.44 -0.46
CA ASP A 526 -22.89 -1.55 0.16
C ASP A 526 -23.48 -0.55 -0.82
N ALA A 527 -22.67 -0.11 -1.80
CA ALA A 527 -23.05 0.90 -2.74
C ALA A 527 -22.41 0.63 -4.10
N GLU A 528 -23.07 1.14 -5.16
CA GLU A 528 -22.54 1.18 -6.52
C GLU A 528 -22.79 2.56 -7.09
N TYR A 529 -21.74 3.18 -7.65
CA TYR A 529 -21.79 4.48 -8.32
C TYR A 529 -21.63 4.27 -9.82
N HIS A 530 -22.56 4.81 -10.58
CA HIS A 530 -22.52 4.80 -12.03
C HIS A 530 -22.14 6.17 -12.57
N PRO A 531 -21.40 6.26 -13.70
CA PRO A 531 -21.04 7.54 -14.29
C PRO A 531 -22.27 8.31 -14.78
N ASN A 532 -22.29 9.61 -14.56
CA ASN A 532 -23.28 10.51 -15.13
C ASN A 532 -22.80 10.94 -16.54
N PRO A 533 -23.50 10.55 -17.63
CA PRO A 533 -23.07 10.84 -19.00
C PRO A 533 -22.87 12.34 -19.30
N GLU A 534 -23.65 13.22 -18.66
CA GLU A 534 -23.51 14.67 -18.81
C GLU A 534 -22.19 15.20 -18.26
N LYS A 535 -21.73 14.66 -17.14
CA LYS A 535 -20.47 15.04 -16.50
C LYS A 535 -19.24 14.40 -17.14
N VAL A 536 -19.37 13.23 -17.74
CA VAL A 536 -18.26 12.51 -18.39
C VAL A 536 -17.56 13.37 -19.45
N SER A 537 -18.34 14.06 -20.30
CA SER A 537 -17.77 14.90 -21.36
C SER A 537 -17.00 16.11 -20.81
N PHE A 538 -17.49 16.69 -19.72
CA PHE A 538 -16.83 17.78 -19.00
C PHE A 538 -15.51 17.31 -18.38
N TYR A 539 -15.52 16.23 -17.59
CA TYR A 539 -14.30 15.70 -16.96
C TYR A 539 -13.26 15.20 -17.95
N ARG A 540 -13.66 14.75 -19.13
CA ARG A 540 -12.71 14.41 -20.21
C ARG A 540 -11.89 15.62 -20.63
N LYS A 541 -12.50 16.80 -20.80
CA LYS A 541 -11.78 18.03 -21.16
C LYS A 541 -10.86 18.48 -20.03
N ARG A 542 -11.35 18.46 -18.79
CA ARG A 542 -10.54 18.83 -17.61
C ARG A 542 -9.36 17.88 -17.39
N TYR A 543 -9.53 16.60 -17.69
CA TYR A 543 -8.45 15.64 -17.62
C TYR A 543 -7.33 15.94 -18.64
N GLU A 544 -7.66 16.41 -19.84
CA GLU A 544 -6.63 16.87 -20.79
C GLU A 544 -5.87 18.08 -20.24
N GLN A 545 -6.57 19.02 -19.59
CA GLN A 545 -5.92 20.15 -18.92
C GLN A 545 -5.03 19.69 -17.75
N TYR A 546 -5.48 18.71 -16.95
CA TYR A 546 -4.66 18.08 -15.90
C TYR A 546 -3.37 17.47 -16.46
N LYS A 547 -3.45 16.75 -17.58
CA LYS A 547 -2.27 16.17 -18.25
C LYS A 547 -1.28 17.25 -18.72
N GLN A 548 -1.80 18.37 -19.26
CA GLN A 548 -0.95 19.50 -19.67
C GLN A 548 -0.26 20.16 -18.47
N LEU A 549 -1.01 20.41 -17.40
CA LEU A 549 -0.44 20.95 -16.15
C LEU A 549 0.59 20.00 -15.58
N GLY A 550 0.31 18.69 -15.52
CA GLY A 550 1.24 17.69 -15.06
C GLY A 550 2.54 17.68 -15.87
N LYS A 551 2.45 17.73 -17.20
CA LYS A 551 3.61 17.83 -18.09
C LYS A 551 4.45 19.09 -17.81
N PHE A 552 3.79 20.24 -17.60
CA PHE A 552 4.47 21.47 -17.25
C PHE A 552 5.23 21.34 -15.91
N ILE A 553 4.59 20.82 -14.86
CA ILE A 553 5.24 20.59 -13.56
C ILE A 553 6.43 19.63 -13.70
N GLU A 554 6.28 18.55 -14.44
CA GLU A 554 7.34 17.57 -14.66
C GLU A 554 8.57 18.17 -15.36
N GLN A 555 8.38 19.02 -16.36
CA GLN A 555 9.46 19.71 -17.05
C GLN A 555 10.25 20.65 -16.13
N HIS A 556 9.57 21.30 -15.17
CA HIS A 556 10.18 22.28 -14.27
C HIS A 556 10.73 21.66 -12.97
N THR A 557 10.36 20.40 -12.64
CA THR A 557 10.90 19.68 -11.47
C THR A 557 12.02 18.71 -11.81
N ASN A 558 12.06 18.15 -13.01
CA ASN A 558 13.08 17.18 -13.45
C ASN A 558 14.43 17.82 -13.80
N GLY A 559 14.55 19.16 -13.91
CA GLY A 559 15.79 19.89 -14.23
C GLY A 559 16.52 20.47 -13.02
N GLY A 560 15.88 20.51 -11.86
CA GLY A 560 16.38 21.27 -10.73
C GLY A 560 17.33 20.50 -9.81
N LYS A 561 18.63 20.50 -10.10
CA LYS A 561 19.56 20.86 -9.04
C LYS A 561 19.10 22.24 -8.54
N LYS A 562 18.98 22.44 -7.23
CA LYS A 562 18.56 23.71 -6.58
C LYS A 562 19.35 24.96 -6.97
N ASP A 563 20.21 24.90 -7.98
CA ASP A 563 21.19 25.91 -8.36
C ASP A 563 20.86 26.67 -9.67
N GLU A 564 19.82 26.27 -10.41
CA GLU A 564 19.33 27.08 -11.53
C GLU A 564 17.96 27.68 -11.17
N VAL A 565 17.98 28.84 -10.59
CA VAL A 565 16.82 29.73 -10.54
C VAL A 565 16.48 30.10 -11.98
N LEU A 566 15.36 29.58 -12.50
CA LEU A 566 14.84 30.00 -13.80
C LEU A 566 14.72 31.53 -13.79
N GLU A 567 15.33 32.17 -14.79
CA GLU A 567 15.20 33.63 -14.94
C GLU A 567 13.70 33.98 -15.03
N PRO A 568 13.26 35.07 -14.38
CA PRO A 568 11.84 35.45 -14.33
C PRO A 568 11.16 35.58 -15.68
N GLU A 569 11.92 35.85 -16.75
CA GLU A 569 11.46 35.98 -18.13
C GLU A 569 11.05 34.63 -18.75
N GLN A 570 11.68 33.49 -18.38
CA GLN A 570 11.30 32.17 -18.85
C GLN A 570 10.01 31.68 -18.20
N LEU A 571 9.84 31.95 -16.91
CA LEU A 571 8.60 31.65 -16.19
C LEU A 571 7.39 32.43 -16.74
N ALA A 572 7.61 33.68 -17.17
CA ALA A 572 6.56 34.51 -17.75
C ALA A 572 6.12 34.00 -19.15
N MET A 573 7.05 33.60 -20.01
CA MET A 573 6.72 33.10 -21.35
C MET A 573 5.95 31.76 -21.28
N ASP A 574 6.36 30.83 -20.44
CA ASP A 574 5.68 29.54 -20.30
C ASP A 574 4.30 29.65 -19.62
N SER A 575 4.16 30.59 -18.68
CA SER A 575 2.86 30.87 -18.05
C SER A 575 1.86 31.53 -19.01
N GLU A 576 2.31 32.39 -19.93
CA GLU A 576 1.45 32.97 -20.97
C GLU A 576 0.97 31.92 -21.97
N GLN A 577 1.80 30.97 -22.36
CA GLN A 577 1.39 29.87 -23.22
C GLN A 577 0.37 28.94 -22.55
N LEU A 578 0.53 28.66 -21.26
CA LEU A 578 -0.41 27.85 -20.48
C LEU A 578 -1.76 28.55 -20.31
N VAL A 579 -1.75 29.85 -20.02
CA VAL A 579 -2.96 30.69 -19.89
C VAL A 579 -3.65 30.83 -21.22
N MET A 580 -2.93 30.95 -22.34
CA MET A 580 -3.53 30.97 -23.68
C MET A 580 -4.17 29.63 -24.06
N ALA A 581 -3.54 28.50 -23.73
CA ALA A 581 -4.11 27.17 -23.97
C ALA A 581 -5.40 26.93 -23.16
N VAL A 582 -5.46 27.42 -21.92
CA VAL A 582 -6.65 27.32 -21.06
C VAL A 582 -7.77 28.30 -21.51
N ASN A 583 -7.43 29.45 -22.10
CA ASN A 583 -8.39 30.48 -22.52
C ASN A 583 -8.80 30.37 -23.99
N SER A 584 -8.12 29.63 -24.86
CA SER A 584 -8.44 29.49 -26.28
C SER A 584 -9.63 28.57 -26.57
N GLU A 585 -10.22 27.94 -25.54
CA GLU A 585 -11.42 27.09 -25.64
C GLU A 585 -12.64 27.67 -24.88
N LYS A 586 -12.65 29.00 -24.61
CA LYS A 586 -13.85 29.68 -24.12
C LYS A 586 -14.66 30.25 -25.31
#